data_20dd876d4c9d8c067bb8b3ebd772b539
#
_entry.id   20dd876d4c9d8c067bb8b3ebd772b539
#
_cell.length_a   1.000
_cell.length_b   1.000
_cell.length_c   1.000
_cell.angle_alpha   90.00
_cell.angle_beta   90.00
_cell.angle_gamma   90.00
#
_symmetry.space_group_name_H-M   'P 1'
#
loop_
_entity.id
_entity.type
_entity.pdbx_description
1 polymer ?
#
loop_
_entity_poly.entity_id
_entity_poly.type
_entity_poly.pdbx_seq_one_letter_code
_entity_poly.pdbx_strand_id
1 'polypeptide(L)'
;MKKAKQCLIALLPGVLLTITVLSGCGQSQKAVSKNDDHLTVYLWENRLMKNIVPYIHEQFPDQDIEFITGNNDTDLYSYFEEHGELPDIITVRRFSGKDAQDLEPYLMDFASYDVVSRYYSYALQYYKNSKNEIQWLPICGIPQTIIANKTLFEQYGIKIPKNYKEYAQACQQFYDNGIKPYSLDLAEDWSAHEVIQTGAIGEFMSLDGIEWRSSAESASEDIAFDDALWKRIFSETNTFLKDSHFTKDDISVDIDTATQMFLEGKAAMFHGYPALMQDFQEQMDAELIRIPFFSQISDESFINMTPSLNIAFNKELEKDQEKLDLAFDVLDCMISKEGQTLIADGAGLISLNTDVPTMMEDVSGLEDETKNNSVYIRYSAKKSFAASLEAVQGLLSGEMDETQAYDAFRGIMNGKDTEEKTMVNFEQEYSISLNDKNGRDAASSILTTVREENNAQLALAPYYYFTSSIYKGECTGSRVALMTAKNSDTSLYLGKINGKQICELVENYLADSKDGFSVTNKYELPIASGMKIIVKHEENGFSLKDITVNERELDKEKEYSILLTDDTMSVLREIYPECEIEQLKATTLSSAWTTSMSKGQQPSAPEDYIEVEK
;
A
#
# COMPACT_ATOMS: atom_id res chain seq x y z
N MET A 1 -55.32 -42.86 12.32
CA MET A 1 -56.76 -42.53 12.60
C MET A 1 -56.85 -40.99 12.67
N LYS A 2 -57.37 -40.32 11.62
CA LYS A 2 -58.70 -39.67 11.55
C LYS A 2 -58.84 -38.58 12.65
N LYS A 3 -59.08 -37.30 12.41
CA LYS A 3 -59.85 -36.49 11.43
C LYS A 3 -59.52 -35.04 11.75
N ALA A 4 -59.25 -34.10 10.92
CA ALA A 4 -60.04 -33.35 9.93
C ALA A 4 -61.13 -32.41 10.51
N LYS A 5 -61.09 -31.17 9.98
CA LYS A 5 -62.17 -30.16 9.76
C LYS A 5 -62.24 -29.03 10.79
N GLN A 6 -62.54 -27.81 10.49
CA GLN A 6 -62.94 -27.04 9.29
C GLN A 6 -63.01 -25.56 9.68
N CYS A 7 -62.69 -24.68 8.72
CA CYS A 7 -63.12 -23.34 8.43
C CYS A 7 -64.20 -22.63 9.29
N LEU A 8 -64.02 -21.35 9.56
CA LEU A 8 -65.06 -20.36 9.25
C LEU A 8 -64.47 -18.94 9.02
N ILE A 9 -64.97 -18.32 7.98
CA ILE A 9 -64.78 -16.96 7.50
C ILE A 9 -65.77 -16.04 8.23
N ALA A 10 -65.35 -14.83 8.63
CA ALA A 10 -66.30 -13.69 8.79
C ALA A 10 -65.57 -12.35 8.75
N LEU A 11 -65.80 -11.65 7.70
CA LEU A 11 -66.06 -10.25 7.37
C LEU A 11 -65.81 -9.14 8.41
N LEU A 12 -65.18 -8.07 7.84
CA LEU A 12 -64.94 -6.70 8.26
C LEU A 12 -66.19 -5.96 8.88
N PRO A 13 -65.97 -4.86 9.65
CA PRO A 13 -65.82 -3.57 8.99
C PRO A 13 -64.77 -2.62 9.61
N GLY A 14 -64.37 -1.64 8.80
CA GLY A 14 -63.35 -0.66 9.03
C GLY A 14 -63.67 0.39 10.11
N VAL A 15 -62.60 0.97 10.62
CA VAL A 15 -62.61 2.28 11.27
C VAL A 15 -61.40 3.08 10.73
N LEU A 16 -61.72 4.17 10.11
CA LEU A 16 -60.83 5.29 9.82
C LEU A 16 -60.39 5.93 11.13
N LEU A 17 -59.07 6.08 11.36
CA LEU A 17 -58.57 7.09 12.30
C LEU A 17 -57.25 7.66 11.85
N THR A 18 -57.37 8.89 11.43
CA THR A 18 -56.46 10.06 11.53
C THR A 18 -54.96 9.84 11.69
N ILE A 19 -54.30 10.36 10.69
CA ILE A 19 -52.88 10.68 10.57
C ILE A 19 -52.46 11.66 11.66
N THR A 20 -51.49 11.28 12.48
CA THR A 20 -50.60 12.22 13.17
C THR A 20 -49.21 12.05 12.59
N VAL A 21 -48.77 13.07 11.87
CA VAL A 21 -47.42 13.25 11.40
C VAL A 21 -46.56 13.52 12.62
N LEU A 22 -45.73 12.56 12.99
CA LEU A 22 -44.55 12.77 13.81
C LEU A 22 -43.35 12.69 12.88
N SER A 23 -42.75 13.86 12.64
CA SER A 23 -41.44 14.00 11.99
C SER A 23 -40.40 13.32 12.88
N GLY A 24 -40.05 12.10 12.53
CA GLY A 24 -38.86 11.42 13.02
C GLY A 24 -37.86 11.42 11.89
N CYS A 25 -36.67 11.98 12.12
CA CYS A 25 -35.51 11.79 11.27
C CYS A 25 -35.30 10.30 11.09
N GLY A 26 -35.71 9.78 9.98
CA GLY A 26 -35.32 8.46 9.50
C GLY A 26 -34.14 8.65 8.59
N GLN A 27 -32.95 8.22 9.02
CA GLN A 27 -31.90 7.86 8.12
C GLN A 27 -32.50 6.91 7.07
N SER A 28 -32.55 7.36 5.85
CA SER A 28 -32.85 6.49 4.72
C SER A 28 -31.65 5.57 4.55
N GLN A 29 -31.71 4.37 5.12
CA GLN A 29 -30.95 3.27 4.57
C GLN A 29 -31.36 3.16 3.10
N LYS A 30 -30.51 3.65 2.21
CA LYS A 30 -30.56 3.25 0.81
C LYS A 30 -30.44 1.73 0.81
N ALA A 31 -31.49 1.04 0.39
CA ALA A 31 -31.40 -0.36 0.08
C ALA A 31 -30.34 -0.51 -1.02
N VAL A 32 -29.17 -1.02 -0.66
CA VAL A 32 -28.20 -1.55 -1.61
C VAL A 32 -28.97 -2.55 -2.45
N SER A 33 -28.95 -2.39 -3.77
CA SER A 33 -29.62 -3.31 -4.67
C SER A 33 -28.92 -4.66 -4.54
N LYS A 34 -29.58 -5.62 -3.93
CA LYS A 34 -29.13 -7.01 -3.89
C LYS A 34 -29.31 -7.62 -5.28
N ASN A 35 -28.31 -7.50 -6.08
CA ASN A 35 -27.99 -8.34 -7.24
C ASN A 35 -26.58 -7.99 -7.72
N ASP A 36 -25.60 -8.17 -6.85
CA ASP A 36 -24.19 -8.06 -7.21
C ASP A 36 -23.59 -9.47 -7.14
N ASP A 37 -23.65 -10.18 -8.28
CA ASP A 37 -23.06 -11.51 -8.42
C ASP A 37 -21.53 -11.45 -8.63
N HIS A 38 -20.89 -10.27 -8.55
CA HIS A 38 -19.45 -10.12 -8.73
C HIS A 38 -18.70 -10.08 -7.40
N LEU A 39 -17.44 -10.53 -7.44
CA LEU A 39 -16.51 -10.48 -6.31
C LEU A 39 -15.67 -9.22 -6.38
N THR A 40 -15.66 -8.40 -5.32
CA THR A 40 -14.84 -7.18 -5.25
C THR A 40 -13.53 -7.43 -4.50
N VAL A 41 -12.41 -7.07 -5.11
CA VAL A 41 -11.06 -7.24 -4.55
C VAL A 41 -10.35 -5.90 -4.49
N TYR A 42 -10.06 -5.41 -3.29
CA TYR A 42 -9.27 -4.21 -3.09
C TYR A 42 -7.79 -4.55 -2.99
N LEU A 43 -6.99 -4.00 -3.90
CA LEU A 43 -5.54 -4.13 -3.92
C LEU A 43 -4.88 -2.84 -3.40
N TRP A 44 -3.96 -2.97 -2.45
CA TRP A 44 -3.38 -1.84 -1.75
C TRP A 44 -2.49 -0.93 -2.62
N GLU A 45 -2.01 -1.41 -3.77
CA GLU A 45 -1.18 -0.64 -4.69
C GLU A 45 -1.39 -1.02 -6.17
N ASN A 46 -1.10 -0.07 -7.06
CA ASN A 46 -1.30 -0.22 -8.50
C ASN A 46 -0.40 -1.28 -9.14
N ARG A 47 0.80 -1.50 -8.62
CA ARG A 47 1.72 -2.52 -9.11
C ARG A 47 1.06 -3.90 -9.13
N LEU A 48 0.26 -4.22 -8.13
CA LEU A 48 -0.48 -5.49 -8.07
C LEU A 48 -1.50 -5.63 -9.20
N MET A 49 -2.06 -4.52 -9.69
CA MET A 49 -2.96 -4.55 -10.86
C MET A 49 -2.27 -5.09 -12.12
N LYS A 50 -1.02 -4.72 -12.34
CA LYS A 50 -0.26 -5.20 -13.50
C LYS A 50 0.11 -6.69 -13.38
N ASN A 51 0.50 -7.10 -12.18
CA ASN A 51 1.16 -8.37 -11.99
C ASN A 51 0.18 -9.50 -11.69
N ILE A 52 -0.73 -9.32 -10.71
CA ILE A 52 -1.58 -10.42 -10.23
C ILE A 52 -2.96 -10.47 -10.92
N VAL A 53 -3.51 -9.33 -11.32
CA VAL A 53 -4.86 -9.28 -11.90
C VAL A 53 -4.97 -10.04 -13.23
N PRO A 54 -4.06 -9.88 -14.20
CA PRO A 54 -4.12 -10.67 -15.43
C PRO A 54 -4.05 -12.17 -15.15
N TYR A 55 -3.22 -12.59 -14.19
CA TYR A 55 -3.12 -13.98 -13.80
C TYR A 55 -4.43 -14.52 -13.21
N ILE A 56 -5.08 -13.78 -12.31
CA ILE A 56 -6.35 -14.20 -11.72
C ILE A 56 -7.44 -14.29 -12.80
N HIS A 57 -7.53 -13.32 -13.70
CA HIS A 57 -8.50 -13.36 -14.80
C HIS A 57 -8.26 -14.53 -15.78
N GLU A 58 -7.00 -14.92 -16.00
CA GLU A 58 -6.67 -16.10 -16.77
C GLU A 58 -7.16 -17.40 -16.11
N GLN A 59 -7.08 -17.48 -14.78
CA GLN A 59 -7.57 -18.64 -14.03
C GLN A 59 -9.11 -18.71 -14.00
N PHE A 60 -9.78 -17.57 -13.99
CA PHE A 60 -11.24 -17.44 -13.83
C PHE A 60 -11.87 -16.60 -14.97
N PRO A 61 -11.75 -17.04 -16.24
CA PRO A 61 -12.19 -16.22 -17.38
C PRO A 61 -13.70 -15.99 -17.46
N ASP A 62 -14.49 -16.84 -16.80
CA ASP A 62 -15.96 -16.77 -16.80
C ASP A 62 -16.52 -16.15 -15.51
N GLN A 63 -15.66 -15.73 -14.56
CA GLN A 63 -16.09 -15.14 -13.30
C GLN A 63 -16.03 -13.61 -13.36
N ASP A 64 -17.02 -12.96 -12.77
CA ASP A 64 -17.05 -11.49 -12.63
C ASP A 64 -16.28 -11.11 -11.35
N ILE A 65 -15.00 -10.79 -11.51
CA ILE A 65 -14.12 -10.36 -10.42
C ILE A 65 -13.69 -8.92 -10.71
N GLU A 66 -14.04 -8.02 -9.80
CA GLU A 66 -13.72 -6.62 -9.88
C GLU A 66 -12.54 -6.27 -8.99
N PHE A 67 -11.51 -5.65 -9.56
CA PHE A 67 -10.34 -5.19 -8.83
C PHE A 67 -10.37 -3.68 -8.67
N ILE A 68 -10.21 -3.24 -7.41
CA ILE A 68 -10.13 -1.84 -7.02
C ILE A 68 -8.72 -1.60 -6.50
N THR A 69 -8.05 -0.53 -6.93
CA THR A 69 -6.77 -0.17 -6.34
C THR A 69 -6.91 0.95 -5.36
N GLY A 70 -6.01 0.98 -4.41
CA GLY A 70 -5.97 2.02 -3.40
C GLY A 70 -4.62 2.21 -2.78
N ASN A 71 -4.65 2.88 -1.66
CA ASN A 71 -3.50 3.14 -0.83
C ASN A 71 -3.49 2.18 0.36
N ASN A 72 -2.31 1.83 0.86
CA ASN A 72 -2.12 1.03 2.07
C ASN A 72 -2.41 1.86 3.35
N ASP A 73 -3.56 2.50 3.43
CA ASP A 73 -4.01 3.19 4.63
C ASP A 73 -5.31 2.54 5.12
N THR A 74 -5.26 1.94 6.30
CA THR A 74 -6.40 1.23 6.90
C THR A 74 -7.52 2.18 7.31
N ASP A 75 -7.25 3.46 7.51
CA ASP A 75 -8.30 4.47 7.70
C ASP A 75 -9.26 4.49 6.50
N LEU A 76 -8.76 4.18 5.30
CA LEU A 76 -9.57 4.07 4.09
C LEU A 76 -10.60 2.93 4.18
N TYR A 77 -10.22 1.81 4.78
CA TYR A 77 -11.13 0.67 4.93
C TYR A 77 -12.24 0.96 5.95
N SER A 78 -11.90 1.59 7.07
CA SER A 78 -12.91 2.08 8.02
C SER A 78 -13.86 3.07 7.36
N TYR A 79 -13.33 3.93 6.48
CA TYR A 79 -14.11 4.88 5.73
C TYR A 79 -15.07 4.21 4.74
N PHE A 80 -14.62 3.19 4.02
CA PHE A 80 -15.47 2.37 3.15
C PHE A 80 -16.59 1.69 3.93
N GLU A 81 -16.27 1.14 5.10
CA GLU A 81 -17.26 0.52 5.96
C GLU A 81 -18.33 1.53 6.42
N GLU A 82 -17.93 2.68 6.96
CA GLU A 82 -18.84 3.75 7.41
C GLU A 82 -19.82 4.20 6.31
N HIS A 83 -19.40 4.09 5.05
CA HIS A 83 -20.19 4.51 3.89
C HIS A 83 -20.80 3.34 3.11
N GLY A 84 -20.63 2.10 3.59
CA GLY A 84 -21.19 0.90 3.00
C GLY A 84 -20.50 0.42 1.73
N GLU A 85 -19.23 0.76 1.57
CA GLU A 85 -18.41 0.39 0.39
C GLU A 85 -17.24 -0.55 0.76
N LEU A 86 -17.40 -1.41 1.76
CA LEU A 86 -16.36 -2.38 2.13
C LEU A 86 -16.28 -3.51 1.09
N PRO A 87 -15.13 -3.70 0.42
CA PRO A 87 -14.93 -4.78 -0.56
C PRO A 87 -15.03 -6.18 0.07
N ASP A 88 -15.27 -7.19 -0.76
CA ASP A 88 -15.32 -8.60 -0.32
C ASP A 88 -13.96 -9.09 0.13
N ILE A 89 -12.92 -8.80 -0.63
CA ILE A 89 -11.53 -9.10 -0.31
C ILE A 89 -10.78 -7.78 -0.15
N ILE A 90 -10.05 -7.64 0.95
CA ILE A 90 -9.28 -6.45 1.28
C ILE A 90 -7.83 -6.84 1.41
N THR A 91 -6.94 -6.08 0.75
CA THR A 91 -5.50 -6.28 0.93
C THR A 91 -4.85 -5.03 1.50
N VAL A 92 -3.84 -5.23 2.34
CA VAL A 92 -2.99 -4.17 2.90
C VAL A 92 -1.54 -4.62 2.92
N ARG A 93 -0.63 -3.69 2.87
CA ARG A 93 0.77 -4.01 3.13
C ARG A 93 1.05 -4.16 4.63
N ARG A 94 0.43 -3.30 5.42
CA ARG A 94 0.56 -3.25 6.89
C ARG A 94 -0.73 -2.70 7.51
N PHE A 95 -0.94 -2.97 8.77
CA PHE A 95 -2.06 -2.43 9.54
C PHE A 95 -1.58 -2.10 10.96
N SER A 96 -2.26 -1.17 11.61
CA SER A 96 -2.05 -0.89 13.03
C SER A 96 -3.05 -1.67 13.89
N GLY A 97 -2.75 -1.84 15.17
CA GLY A 97 -3.68 -2.49 16.10
C GLY A 97 -5.05 -1.80 16.13
N LYS A 98 -5.07 -0.47 16.10
CA LYS A 98 -6.32 0.30 16.06
C LYS A 98 -7.10 0.03 14.77
N ASP A 99 -6.45 0.12 13.61
CA ASP A 99 -7.11 -0.09 12.32
C ASP A 99 -7.64 -1.53 12.20
N ALA A 100 -6.85 -2.51 12.64
CA ALA A 100 -7.29 -3.91 12.69
C ALA A 100 -8.55 -4.08 13.53
N GLN A 101 -8.68 -3.33 14.64
CA GLN A 101 -9.86 -3.40 15.51
C GLN A 101 -11.07 -2.66 14.94
N ASP A 102 -10.88 -1.51 14.30
CA ASP A 102 -11.96 -0.79 13.64
C ASP A 102 -12.61 -1.67 12.56
N LEU A 103 -11.84 -2.52 11.88
CA LEU A 103 -12.32 -3.48 10.90
C LEU A 103 -12.74 -4.85 11.49
N GLU A 104 -12.28 -5.20 12.69
CA GLU A 104 -12.55 -6.50 13.32
C GLU A 104 -14.02 -6.94 13.26
N PRO A 105 -15.02 -6.05 13.51
CA PRO A 105 -16.43 -6.43 13.47
C PRO A 105 -16.93 -6.90 12.09
N TYR A 106 -16.20 -6.57 11.03
CA TYR A 106 -16.61 -6.75 9.63
C TYR A 106 -15.81 -7.81 8.91
N LEU A 107 -14.71 -8.29 9.51
CA LEU A 107 -13.85 -9.28 8.90
C LEU A 107 -14.21 -10.70 9.33
N MET A 108 -13.98 -11.64 8.41
CA MET A 108 -14.16 -13.07 8.61
C MET A 108 -13.03 -13.63 9.46
N ASP A 109 -13.34 -14.61 10.33
CA ASP A 109 -12.34 -15.35 11.08
C ASP A 109 -11.90 -16.60 10.29
N PHE A 110 -10.67 -16.64 9.84
CA PHE A 110 -10.09 -17.77 9.12
C PHE A 110 -9.77 -18.98 10.01
N ALA A 111 -9.80 -18.84 11.34
CA ALA A 111 -9.35 -19.90 12.26
C ALA A 111 -10.08 -21.25 12.07
N SER A 112 -11.30 -21.23 11.54
CA SER A 112 -12.10 -22.43 11.27
C SER A 112 -11.96 -22.98 9.84
N TYR A 113 -11.17 -22.34 8.99
CA TYR A 113 -11.00 -22.73 7.59
C TYR A 113 -9.66 -23.42 7.34
N ASP A 114 -9.64 -24.36 6.41
CA ASP A 114 -8.48 -25.19 6.12
C ASP A 114 -7.24 -24.40 5.67
N VAL A 115 -7.42 -23.22 5.12
CA VAL A 115 -6.33 -22.35 4.67
C VAL A 115 -5.31 -22.04 5.76
N VAL A 116 -5.74 -21.93 7.02
CA VAL A 116 -4.86 -21.65 8.18
C VAL A 116 -3.83 -22.77 8.38
N SER A 117 -4.20 -24.03 8.11
CA SER A 117 -3.31 -25.18 8.25
C SER A 117 -2.13 -25.16 7.26
N ARG A 118 -2.22 -24.35 6.21
CA ARG A 118 -1.20 -24.21 5.17
C ARG A 118 -0.11 -23.19 5.52
N TYR A 119 -0.20 -22.53 6.67
CA TYR A 119 0.76 -21.53 7.10
C TYR A 119 1.71 -22.06 8.17
N TYR A 120 2.94 -21.54 8.17
CA TYR A 120 3.86 -21.78 9.28
C TYR A 120 3.31 -21.14 10.56
N SER A 121 3.39 -21.84 11.67
CA SER A 121 2.84 -21.38 12.95
C SER A 121 3.44 -20.05 13.42
N TYR A 122 4.72 -19.82 13.16
CA TYR A 122 5.38 -18.55 13.49
C TYR A 122 4.81 -17.37 12.70
N ALA A 123 4.33 -17.61 11.47
CA ALA A 123 3.73 -16.55 10.65
C ALA A 123 2.39 -16.09 11.21
N LEU A 124 1.57 -17.00 11.71
CA LEU A 124 0.22 -16.70 12.18
C LEU A 124 0.15 -16.21 13.63
N GLN A 125 1.20 -16.42 14.44
CA GLN A 125 1.16 -15.99 15.85
C GLN A 125 0.98 -14.47 16.02
N TYR A 126 1.43 -13.68 15.04
CA TYR A 126 1.31 -12.22 15.03
C TYR A 126 -0.01 -11.69 14.45
N TYR A 127 -0.88 -12.60 13.95
CA TYR A 127 -2.14 -12.26 13.29
C TYR A 127 -3.37 -12.64 14.14
N LYS A 128 -3.16 -13.10 15.35
CA LYS A 128 -4.25 -13.39 16.28
C LYS A 128 -4.68 -12.12 17.00
N ASN A 129 -5.98 -11.81 16.96
CA ASN A 129 -6.55 -10.74 17.76
C ASN A 129 -6.75 -11.18 19.23
N SER A 130 -7.25 -10.28 20.07
CA SER A 130 -7.53 -10.53 21.50
C SER A 130 -8.53 -11.66 21.77
N LYS A 131 -9.29 -12.08 20.76
CA LYS A 131 -10.25 -13.20 20.81
C LYS A 131 -9.67 -14.51 20.28
N ASN A 132 -8.39 -14.53 19.89
CA ASN A 132 -7.71 -15.62 19.18
C ASN A 132 -8.27 -15.90 17.76
N GLU A 133 -8.99 -14.95 17.16
CA GLU A 133 -9.42 -15.01 15.78
C GLU A 133 -8.24 -14.63 14.86
N ILE A 134 -8.21 -15.19 13.66
CA ILE A 134 -7.25 -14.88 12.61
C ILE A 134 -8.02 -14.25 11.48
N GLN A 135 -8.01 -12.92 11.40
CA GLN A 135 -8.79 -12.16 10.41
C GLN A 135 -7.93 -11.67 9.24
N TRP A 136 -6.62 -11.71 9.40
CA TRP A 136 -5.65 -11.35 8.38
C TRP A 136 -4.73 -12.52 8.10
N LEU A 137 -4.45 -12.77 6.82
CA LEU A 137 -3.47 -13.76 6.39
C LEU A 137 -2.34 -13.06 5.63
N PRO A 138 -1.07 -13.31 5.98
CA PRO A 138 0.05 -12.83 5.18
C PRO A 138 0.16 -13.68 3.91
N ILE A 139 0.29 -13.05 2.76
CA ILE A 139 0.47 -13.78 1.49
C ILE A 139 1.92 -14.18 1.33
N CYS A 140 2.83 -13.21 1.41
CA CYS A 140 4.26 -13.44 1.32
C CYS A 140 5.02 -12.29 1.99
N GLY A 141 6.33 -12.44 2.12
CA GLY A 141 7.19 -11.42 2.67
C GLY A 141 8.45 -11.16 1.85
N ILE A 142 8.94 -9.93 1.93
CA ILE A 142 10.19 -9.50 1.32
C ILE A 142 11.29 -9.57 2.40
N PRO A 143 12.36 -10.36 2.19
CA PRO A 143 13.45 -10.44 3.15
C PRO A 143 14.28 -9.16 3.11
N GLN A 144 14.43 -8.53 4.26
CA GLN A 144 15.32 -7.41 4.50
C GLN A 144 16.59 -7.93 5.17
N THR A 145 17.74 -7.53 4.66
CA THR A 145 19.06 -7.96 5.14
C THR A 145 20.06 -6.81 5.01
N ILE A 146 21.29 -7.04 5.41
CA ILE A 146 22.39 -6.16 5.09
C ILE A 146 22.98 -6.58 3.74
N ILE A 147 22.99 -5.70 2.76
CA ILE A 147 23.76 -5.85 1.53
C ILE A 147 25.20 -5.41 1.82
N ALA A 148 26.17 -6.29 1.62
CA ALA A 148 27.56 -6.01 1.90
C ALA A 148 28.41 -6.07 0.62
N ASN A 149 29.27 -5.09 0.46
CA ASN A 149 30.26 -5.06 -0.63
C ASN A 149 31.44 -5.99 -0.30
N LYS A 150 31.34 -7.26 -0.70
CA LYS A 150 32.34 -8.30 -0.45
C LYS A 150 33.72 -7.90 -0.97
N THR A 151 33.76 -7.22 -2.10
CA THR A 151 35.04 -6.73 -2.67
C THR A 151 35.76 -5.79 -1.71
N LEU A 152 35.05 -4.91 -1.00
CA LEU A 152 35.66 -4.06 0.03
C LEU A 152 36.14 -4.87 1.24
N PHE A 153 35.37 -5.86 1.70
CA PHE A 153 35.82 -6.75 2.78
C PHE A 153 37.13 -7.45 2.41
N GLU A 154 37.24 -7.99 1.20
CA GLU A 154 38.47 -8.63 0.70
C GLU A 154 39.61 -7.64 0.53
N GLN A 155 39.36 -6.46 -0.03
CA GLN A 155 40.34 -5.40 -0.24
C GLN A 155 41.04 -4.96 1.05
N TYR A 156 40.25 -4.82 2.12
CA TYR A 156 40.75 -4.39 3.43
C TYR A 156 41.13 -5.55 4.36
N GLY A 157 40.99 -6.81 3.90
CA GLY A 157 41.28 -8.01 4.69
C GLY A 157 40.35 -8.18 5.90
N ILE A 158 39.14 -7.62 5.82
CA ILE A 158 38.10 -7.69 6.85
C ILE A 158 37.28 -8.95 6.61
N LYS A 159 36.97 -9.69 7.67
CA LYS A 159 36.15 -10.90 7.54
C LYS A 159 34.69 -10.56 7.49
N ILE A 160 33.91 -11.31 6.69
CA ILE A 160 32.47 -11.27 6.72
C ILE A 160 31.99 -11.73 8.10
N PRO A 161 31.20 -10.90 8.83
CA PRO A 161 30.76 -11.21 10.19
C PRO A 161 29.75 -12.35 10.22
N LYS A 162 29.77 -13.13 11.31
CA LYS A 162 28.87 -14.25 11.58
C LYS A 162 28.05 -14.07 12.86
N ASN A 163 28.35 -13.05 13.63
CA ASN A 163 27.63 -12.66 14.85
C ASN A 163 27.84 -11.16 15.11
N TYR A 164 27.12 -10.61 16.07
CA TYR A 164 27.16 -9.18 16.37
C TYR A 164 28.56 -8.67 16.74
N LYS A 165 29.33 -9.44 17.52
CA LYS A 165 30.68 -9.05 17.88
C LYS A 165 31.60 -8.90 16.67
N GLU A 166 31.52 -9.82 15.72
CA GLU A 166 32.29 -9.75 14.48
C GLU A 166 31.80 -8.61 13.59
N TYR A 167 30.48 -8.31 13.60
CA TYR A 167 29.90 -7.16 12.93
C TYR A 167 30.48 -5.84 13.46
N ALA A 168 30.44 -5.63 14.78
CA ALA A 168 31.01 -4.43 15.40
C ALA A 168 32.52 -4.29 15.10
N GLN A 169 33.27 -5.40 15.11
CA GLN A 169 34.70 -5.40 14.72
C GLN A 169 34.91 -5.03 13.25
N ALA A 170 34.08 -5.52 12.35
CA ALA A 170 34.17 -5.17 10.93
C ALA A 170 33.85 -3.68 10.72
N CYS A 171 32.83 -3.16 11.39
CA CYS A 171 32.49 -1.74 11.34
C CYS A 171 33.66 -0.87 11.83
N GLN A 172 34.27 -1.21 12.96
CA GLN A 172 35.45 -0.48 13.47
C GLN A 172 36.60 -0.49 12.45
N GLN A 173 36.87 -1.65 11.84
CA GLN A 173 37.97 -1.76 10.86
C GLN A 173 37.71 -0.93 9.61
N PHE A 174 36.45 -0.88 9.10
CA PHE A 174 36.10 -0.01 7.98
C PHE A 174 36.27 1.46 8.34
N TYR A 175 35.76 1.84 9.52
CA TYR A 175 35.90 3.20 10.02
C TYR A 175 37.36 3.65 10.12
N ASP A 176 38.24 2.79 10.67
CA ASP A 176 39.69 3.06 10.81
C ASP A 176 40.36 3.23 9.45
N ASN A 177 39.81 2.65 8.40
CA ASN A 177 40.28 2.79 7.02
C ASN A 177 39.59 3.94 6.24
N GLY A 178 38.75 4.74 6.89
CA GLY A 178 38.06 5.88 6.28
C GLY A 178 36.90 5.49 5.38
N ILE A 179 36.41 4.26 5.50
CA ILE A 179 35.19 3.78 4.82
C ILE A 179 34.02 3.82 5.80
N LYS A 180 32.89 4.37 5.39
CA LYS A 180 31.68 4.32 6.21
C LYS A 180 31.24 2.86 6.36
N PRO A 181 31.10 2.32 7.58
CA PRO A 181 30.72 0.92 7.75
C PRO A 181 29.35 0.59 7.17
N TYR A 182 28.36 1.44 7.46
CA TYR A 182 26.97 1.21 7.10
C TYR A 182 26.32 2.52 6.64
N SER A 183 25.70 2.53 5.47
CA SER A 183 24.95 3.68 4.94
C SER A 183 23.46 3.43 5.05
N LEU A 184 22.72 4.40 5.62
CA LEU A 184 21.27 4.41 5.77
C LEU A 184 20.75 5.82 5.56
N ASP A 185 19.51 5.92 5.11
CA ASP A 185 18.74 7.15 4.91
C ASP A 185 17.99 7.55 6.21
N LEU A 186 18.72 8.00 7.22
CA LEU A 186 18.18 8.31 8.55
C LEU A 186 17.40 9.64 8.60
N ALA A 187 17.25 10.34 7.48
CA ALA A 187 16.25 11.38 7.31
C ALA A 187 14.83 10.82 7.22
N GLU A 188 14.69 9.52 6.85
CA GLU A 188 13.42 8.87 6.63
C GLU A 188 12.95 8.11 7.88
N ASP A 189 11.65 8.21 8.18
CA ASP A 189 11.06 7.60 9.36
C ASP A 189 11.06 6.06 9.32
N TRP A 190 10.91 5.48 8.13
CA TRP A 190 10.95 4.03 7.95
C TRP A 190 12.33 3.45 8.26
N SER A 191 13.42 4.13 7.88
CA SER A 191 14.79 3.69 8.18
C SER A 191 15.13 3.81 9.66
N ALA A 192 14.69 4.86 10.32
CA ALA A 192 14.79 4.99 11.78
C ALA A 192 14.04 3.85 12.49
N HIS A 193 12.88 3.46 11.96
CA HIS A 193 12.11 2.34 12.48
C HIS A 193 12.83 0.99 12.30
N GLU A 194 13.44 0.76 11.12
CA GLU A 194 14.27 -0.42 10.86
C GLU A 194 15.48 -0.49 11.81
N VAL A 195 16.12 0.63 12.10
CA VAL A 195 17.26 0.69 13.03
C VAL A 195 16.87 0.18 14.43
N ILE A 196 15.73 0.58 14.97
CA ILE A 196 15.27 0.08 16.28
C ILE A 196 15.04 -1.43 16.20
N GLN A 197 14.33 -1.90 15.20
CA GLN A 197 13.95 -3.30 15.11
C GLN A 197 15.14 -4.23 14.78
N THR A 198 16.01 -3.81 13.89
CA THR A 198 17.17 -4.63 13.49
C THR A 198 18.34 -4.50 14.46
N GLY A 199 18.53 -3.33 15.06
CA GLY A 199 19.54 -3.11 16.09
C GLY A 199 19.28 -3.87 17.39
N ALA A 200 18.00 -4.08 17.72
CA ALA A 200 17.56 -4.84 18.91
C ALA A 200 16.77 -6.11 18.52
N ILE A 201 17.10 -6.73 17.39
CA ILE A 201 16.33 -7.86 16.85
C ILE A 201 16.28 -9.05 17.80
N GLY A 202 17.33 -9.27 18.58
CA GLY A 202 17.39 -10.32 19.60
C GLY A 202 16.35 -10.13 20.71
N GLU A 203 16.14 -8.90 21.16
CA GLU A 203 15.11 -8.59 22.17
C GLU A 203 13.70 -8.76 21.59
N PHE A 204 13.46 -8.33 20.35
CA PHE A 204 12.16 -8.55 19.69
C PHE A 204 11.84 -10.03 19.45
N MET A 205 12.85 -10.86 19.25
CA MET A 205 12.71 -12.33 19.08
C MET A 205 12.79 -13.10 20.38
N SER A 206 13.02 -12.44 21.51
CA SER A 206 12.92 -13.05 22.84
C SER A 206 11.47 -13.37 23.21
N LEU A 207 11.27 -14.20 24.23
CA LEU A 207 9.92 -14.49 24.72
C LEU A 207 9.17 -13.22 25.15
N ASP A 208 9.85 -12.33 25.89
CA ASP A 208 9.29 -11.04 26.31
C ASP A 208 8.90 -10.18 25.11
N GLY A 209 9.74 -10.15 24.07
CA GLY A 209 9.50 -9.38 22.84
C GLY A 209 8.31 -9.91 22.06
N ILE A 210 8.19 -11.22 21.90
CA ILE A 210 7.06 -11.88 21.21
C ILE A 210 5.76 -11.66 21.97
N GLU A 211 5.78 -11.79 23.31
CA GLU A 211 4.62 -11.57 24.17
C GLU A 211 4.15 -10.12 24.12
N TRP A 212 5.09 -9.17 24.26
CA TRP A 212 4.77 -7.75 24.12
C TRP A 212 4.15 -7.44 22.77
N ARG A 213 4.73 -7.93 21.68
CA ARG A 213 4.28 -7.68 20.33
C ARG A 213 2.86 -8.20 20.09
N SER A 214 2.56 -9.41 20.52
CA SER A 214 1.23 -10.00 20.40
C SER A 214 0.16 -9.15 21.10
N SER A 215 0.50 -8.59 22.28
CA SER A 215 -0.39 -7.70 23.01
C SER A 215 -0.52 -6.32 22.36
N ALA A 216 0.56 -5.78 21.79
CA ALA A 216 0.58 -4.48 21.15
C ALA A 216 -0.20 -4.44 19.84
N GLU A 217 -0.09 -5.50 19.02
CA GLU A 217 -0.82 -5.60 17.76
C GLU A 217 -2.34 -5.79 17.94
N SER A 218 -2.76 -6.30 19.11
CA SER A 218 -4.18 -6.44 19.46
C SER A 218 -4.72 -5.27 20.30
N ALA A 219 -3.92 -4.24 20.60
CA ALA A 219 -4.36 -3.13 21.45
C ALA A 219 -5.23 -2.13 20.70
N SER A 220 -6.43 -1.81 21.23
CA SER A 220 -7.36 -0.80 20.69
C SER A 220 -7.06 0.63 21.16
N GLU A 221 -6.44 0.71 22.33
CA GLU A 221 -6.12 1.96 23.01
C GLU A 221 -4.60 2.09 23.16
N ASP A 222 -4.16 2.75 24.24
CA ASP A 222 -2.74 2.89 24.52
C ASP A 222 -2.04 1.53 24.60
N ILE A 223 -0.93 1.39 23.90
CA ILE A 223 -0.11 0.19 23.92
C ILE A 223 0.56 0.07 25.28
N ALA A 224 0.40 -1.07 25.94
CA ALA A 224 1.11 -1.39 27.16
C ALA A 224 2.58 -1.68 26.86
N PHE A 225 3.48 -0.87 27.39
CA PHE A 225 4.92 -1.06 27.25
C PHE A 225 5.49 -1.79 28.47
N ASP A 226 6.25 -2.86 28.24
CA ASP A 226 7.14 -3.41 29.26
C ASP A 226 8.40 -2.53 29.35
N ASP A 227 8.48 -1.72 30.39
CA ASP A 227 9.60 -0.80 30.58
C ASP A 227 10.96 -1.50 30.66
N ALA A 228 11.03 -2.73 31.15
CA ALA A 228 12.28 -3.47 31.25
C ALA A 228 12.75 -3.94 29.85
N LEU A 229 11.86 -4.49 29.07
CA LEU A 229 12.11 -4.89 27.67
C LEU A 229 12.52 -3.68 26.83
N TRP A 230 11.73 -2.61 26.86
CA TRP A 230 11.96 -1.46 26.01
C TRP A 230 13.22 -0.66 26.37
N LYS A 231 13.63 -0.63 27.63
CA LYS A 231 14.95 -0.10 28.01
C LYS A 231 16.10 -0.94 27.44
N ARG A 232 15.96 -2.26 27.38
CA ARG A 232 16.95 -3.11 26.71
C ARG A 232 16.97 -2.84 25.21
N ILE A 233 15.79 -2.74 24.56
CA ILE A 233 15.67 -2.42 23.13
C ILE A 233 16.40 -1.09 22.82
N PHE A 234 16.15 -0.03 23.56
CA PHE A 234 16.81 1.26 23.32
C PHE A 234 18.31 1.25 23.66
N SER A 235 18.75 0.46 24.63
CA SER A 235 20.17 0.26 24.92
C SER A 235 20.88 -0.45 23.78
N GLU A 236 20.29 -1.51 23.22
CA GLU A 236 20.83 -2.21 22.04
C GLU A 236 20.79 -1.35 20.79
N THR A 237 19.71 -0.61 20.56
CA THR A 237 19.61 0.36 19.46
C THR A 237 20.75 1.38 19.50
N ASN A 238 20.99 1.98 20.68
CA ASN A 238 22.08 2.95 20.84
C ASN A 238 23.46 2.31 20.65
N THR A 239 23.63 1.06 21.12
CA THR A 239 24.86 0.28 20.89
C THR A 239 25.05 0.02 19.40
N PHE A 240 24.01 -0.40 18.68
CA PHE A 240 24.06 -0.62 17.24
C PHE A 240 24.42 0.65 16.47
N LEU A 241 23.81 1.80 16.82
CA LEU A 241 24.14 3.09 16.19
C LEU A 241 25.61 3.45 16.38
N LYS A 242 26.16 3.26 17.59
CA LYS A 242 27.57 3.55 17.91
C LYS A 242 28.52 2.59 17.20
N ASP A 243 28.25 1.30 17.25
CA ASP A 243 29.11 0.26 16.65
C ASP A 243 29.09 0.33 15.11
N SER A 244 28.00 0.78 14.53
CA SER A 244 27.89 1.07 13.08
C SER A 244 28.48 2.43 12.68
N HIS A 245 29.01 3.19 13.63
CA HIS A 245 29.57 4.53 13.45
C HIS A 245 28.64 5.54 12.80
N PHE A 246 27.35 5.47 13.15
CA PHE A 246 26.42 6.55 12.82
C PHE A 246 26.66 7.77 13.70
N THR A 247 26.48 8.95 13.13
CA THR A 247 26.74 10.23 13.77
C THR A 247 25.55 11.18 13.54
N LYS A 248 25.59 12.34 14.18
CA LYS A 248 24.58 13.40 13.94
C LYS A 248 24.50 13.85 12.48
N ASP A 249 25.56 13.68 11.69
CA ASP A 249 25.59 14.11 10.30
C ASP A 249 24.74 13.15 9.43
N ASP A 250 24.47 11.94 9.93
CA ASP A 250 23.61 10.96 9.25
C ASP A 250 22.11 11.25 9.36
N ILE A 251 21.71 12.11 10.28
CA ILE A 251 20.28 12.50 10.49
C ILE A 251 19.67 13.10 9.21
N SER A 252 20.48 13.78 8.38
CA SER A 252 20.03 14.43 7.15
C SER A 252 20.32 13.62 5.88
N VAL A 253 20.79 12.40 6.01
CA VAL A 253 21.07 11.52 4.86
C VAL A 253 19.74 10.97 4.34
N ASP A 254 19.41 11.34 3.11
CA ASP A 254 18.27 10.81 2.35
C ASP A 254 18.65 9.52 1.58
N ILE A 255 17.68 8.88 0.97
CA ILE A 255 17.86 7.61 0.24
C ILE A 255 18.83 7.75 -0.93
N ASP A 256 18.79 8.85 -1.66
CA ASP A 256 19.67 9.09 -2.82
C ASP A 256 21.12 9.22 -2.36
N THR A 257 21.37 10.00 -1.30
CA THR A 257 22.68 10.17 -0.71
C THR A 257 23.23 8.85 -0.16
N ALA A 258 22.43 8.10 0.59
CA ALA A 258 22.81 6.80 1.14
C ALA A 258 23.16 5.79 0.02
N THR A 259 22.33 5.73 -1.00
CA THR A 259 22.53 4.88 -2.19
C THR A 259 23.81 5.26 -2.92
N GLN A 260 24.02 6.54 -3.20
CA GLN A 260 25.23 7.02 -3.89
C GLN A 260 26.50 6.66 -3.11
N MET A 261 26.48 6.79 -1.79
CA MET A 261 27.64 6.43 -0.94
C MET A 261 27.98 4.94 -1.08
N PHE A 262 27.00 4.07 -1.14
CA PHE A 262 27.23 2.63 -1.31
C PHE A 262 27.71 2.30 -2.73
N LEU A 263 27.06 2.82 -3.76
CA LEU A 263 27.43 2.60 -5.17
C LEU A 263 28.87 3.07 -5.48
N GLU A 264 29.31 4.15 -4.87
CA GLU A 264 30.67 4.68 -5.02
C GLU A 264 31.73 3.92 -4.17
N GLY A 265 31.34 2.90 -3.41
CA GLY A 265 32.21 2.17 -2.50
C GLY A 265 32.70 2.99 -1.31
N LYS A 266 32.05 4.10 -0.99
CA LYS A 266 32.32 4.92 0.20
C LYS A 266 31.70 4.33 1.47
N ALA A 267 30.72 3.45 1.31
CA ALA A 267 30.13 2.66 2.39
C ALA A 267 30.29 1.15 2.09
N ALA A 268 30.54 0.36 3.14
CA ALA A 268 30.76 -1.07 3.01
C ALA A 268 29.48 -1.90 3.03
N MET A 269 28.45 -1.39 3.70
CA MET A 269 27.17 -2.08 3.89
C MET A 269 25.99 -1.12 3.66
N PHE A 270 24.86 -1.69 3.25
CA PHE A 270 23.60 -1.00 2.99
C PHE A 270 22.42 -1.87 3.46
N HIS A 271 21.31 -1.27 3.90
CA HIS A 271 20.09 -2.00 4.20
C HIS A 271 19.33 -2.29 2.91
N GLY A 272 18.87 -3.51 2.71
CA GLY A 272 18.13 -3.76 1.48
C GLY A 272 17.55 -5.17 1.34
N TYR A 273 17.00 -5.39 0.18
CA TYR A 273 16.29 -6.60 -0.23
C TYR A 273 16.87 -7.12 -1.57
N PRO A 274 16.51 -8.33 -2.01
CA PRO A 274 17.15 -8.98 -3.16
C PRO A 274 17.14 -8.16 -4.46
N ALA A 275 16.00 -7.56 -4.84
CA ALA A 275 15.93 -6.78 -6.07
C ALA A 275 16.86 -5.56 -6.02
N LEU A 276 16.88 -4.84 -4.88
CA LEU A 276 17.81 -3.71 -4.70
C LEU A 276 19.27 -4.15 -4.81
N MET A 277 19.60 -5.33 -4.27
CA MET A 277 20.96 -5.88 -4.42
C MET A 277 21.28 -6.17 -5.89
N GLN A 278 20.32 -6.69 -6.66
CA GLN A 278 20.48 -6.92 -8.10
C GLN A 278 20.71 -5.60 -8.84
N ASP A 279 19.93 -4.58 -8.56
CA ASP A 279 20.08 -3.24 -9.15
C ASP A 279 21.47 -2.64 -8.85
N PHE A 280 21.97 -2.83 -7.63
CA PHE A 280 23.30 -2.40 -7.26
C PHE A 280 24.39 -3.22 -7.96
N GLN A 281 24.21 -4.53 -8.10
CA GLN A 281 25.15 -5.41 -8.79
C GLN A 281 25.31 -5.03 -10.27
N GLU A 282 24.26 -4.52 -10.92
CA GLU A 282 24.30 -4.04 -12.29
C GLU A 282 25.07 -2.70 -12.43
N GLN A 283 25.13 -1.91 -11.37
CA GLN A 283 25.75 -0.59 -11.36
C GLN A 283 27.17 -0.58 -10.79
N MET A 284 27.59 -1.64 -10.10
CA MET A 284 28.87 -1.72 -9.40
C MET A 284 29.78 -2.81 -10.00
N ASP A 285 31.05 -2.49 -10.19
CA ASP A 285 32.08 -3.50 -10.44
C ASP A 285 32.58 -4.09 -9.10
N ALA A 286 31.68 -4.73 -8.36
CA ALA A 286 31.92 -5.29 -7.04
C ALA A 286 31.08 -6.55 -6.82
N GLU A 287 31.58 -7.51 -6.08
CA GLU A 287 30.81 -8.65 -5.62
C GLU A 287 29.99 -8.25 -4.38
N LEU A 288 28.68 -8.38 -4.45
CA LEU A 288 27.77 -8.12 -3.34
C LEU A 288 27.32 -9.43 -2.72
N ILE A 289 27.12 -9.41 -1.41
CA ILE A 289 26.54 -10.53 -0.65
C ILE A 289 25.50 -10.00 0.31
N ARG A 290 24.67 -10.90 0.84
CA ARG A 290 23.73 -10.60 1.91
C ARG A 290 24.23 -11.14 3.23
N ILE A 291 24.04 -10.35 4.30
CA ILE A 291 24.37 -10.70 5.68
C ILE A 291 23.08 -10.56 6.51
N PRO A 292 22.78 -11.52 7.42
CA PRO A 292 21.64 -11.39 8.32
C PRO A 292 21.87 -10.29 9.36
N PHE A 293 20.81 -9.92 10.08
CA PHE A 293 20.94 -9.11 11.28
C PHE A 293 21.31 -9.99 12.47
N PHE A 294 22.18 -9.50 13.33
CA PHE A 294 22.74 -10.27 14.43
C PHE A 294 22.13 -9.85 15.78
N SER A 295 21.80 -10.81 16.61
CA SER A 295 21.40 -10.57 17.99
C SER A 295 22.60 -10.06 18.81
N GLN A 296 22.35 -9.06 19.67
CA GLN A 296 23.35 -8.59 20.65
C GLN A 296 23.35 -9.46 21.93
N ILE A 297 22.28 -10.19 22.19
CA ILE A 297 22.06 -11.00 23.40
C ILE A 297 22.32 -12.49 23.21
N SER A 298 22.51 -12.94 21.97
CA SER A 298 22.79 -14.34 21.63
C SER A 298 23.70 -14.42 20.40
N ASP A 299 24.17 -15.63 20.05
CA ASP A 299 24.90 -15.89 18.80
C ASP A 299 23.96 -16.13 17.59
N GLU A 300 22.65 -15.82 17.76
CA GLU A 300 21.66 -16.01 16.72
C GLU A 300 21.66 -14.86 15.72
N SER A 301 21.22 -15.17 14.52
CA SER A 301 21.02 -14.21 13.42
C SER A 301 19.61 -14.34 12.83
N PHE A 302 19.12 -13.26 12.25
CA PHE A 302 17.73 -13.16 11.80
C PHE A 302 17.63 -12.45 10.45
N ILE A 303 16.66 -12.87 9.67
CA ILE A 303 16.16 -12.11 8.52
C ILE A 303 15.02 -11.22 9.02
N ASN A 304 15.07 -9.94 8.76
CA ASN A 304 13.92 -9.07 8.96
C ASN A 304 13.00 -9.21 7.73
N MET A 305 11.73 -9.53 7.95
CA MET A 305 10.76 -9.70 6.88
C MET A 305 9.70 -8.61 6.92
N THR A 306 9.53 -7.94 5.81
CA THR A 306 8.39 -7.05 5.61
C THR A 306 7.29 -7.82 4.87
N PRO A 307 6.09 -7.96 5.43
CA PRO A 307 4.97 -8.50 4.68
C PRO A 307 4.75 -7.70 3.39
N SER A 308 4.68 -8.38 2.27
CA SER A 308 4.41 -7.76 0.97
C SER A 308 2.93 -7.48 0.80
N LEU A 309 2.12 -8.40 1.28
CA LEU A 309 0.67 -8.33 1.18
C LEU A 309 0.03 -9.09 2.34
N ASN A 310 -0.94 -8.47 3.00
CA ASN A 310 -1.86 -9.12 3.93
C ASN A 310 -3.26 -9.08 3.32
N ILE A 311 -4.05 -10.11 3.55
CA ILE A 311 -5.39 -10.27 3.00
C ILE A 311 -6.40 -10.54 4.11
N ALA A 312 -7.59 -9.95 3.99
CA ALA A 312 -8.75 -10.23 4.83
C ALA A 312 -10.00 -10.36 3.97
N PHE A 313 -10.99 -11.09 4.47
CA PHE A 313 -12.28 -11.26 3.84
C PHE A 313 -13.36 -10.53 4.63
N ASN A 314 -14.26 -9.87 3.91
CA ASN A 314 -15.49 -9.34 4.49
C ASN A 314 -16.37 -10.52 4.96
N LYS A 315 -16.82 -10.49 6.21
CA LYS A 315 -17.66 -11.56 6.78
C LYS A 315 -19.00 -11.74 6.07
N GLU A 316 -19.45 -10.76 5.29
CA GLU A 316 -20.67 -10.89 4.51
C GLU A 316 -20.58 -12.03 3.48
N LEU A 317 -19.35 -12.42 3.07
CA LEU A 317 -19.10 -13.58 2.22
C LEU A 317 -19.63 -14.89 2.82
N GLU A 318 -19.68 -15.03 4.15
CA GLU A 318 -20.22 -16.23 4.81
C GLU A 318 -21.73 -16.44 4.54
N LYS A 319 -22.41 -15.42 3.99
CA LYS A 319 -23.84 -15.51 3.63
C LYS A 319 -24.09 -16.00 2.21
N ASP A 320 -23.04 -16.06 1.38
CA ASP A 320 -23.08 -16.50 -0.01
C ASP A 320 -21.97 -17.49 -0.28
N GLN A 321 -22.31 -18.78 -0.29
CA GLN A 321 -21.32 -19.85 -0.41
C GLN A 321 -20.60 -19.86 -1.76
N GLU A 322 -21.27 -19.51 -2.86
CA GLU A 322 -20.66 -19.49 -4.19
C GLU A 322 -19.63 -18.37 -4.28
N LYS A 323 -19.95 -17.21 -3.74
CA LYS A 323 -19.04 -16.06 -3.67
C LYS A 323 -17.88 -16.29 -2.70
N LEU A 324 -18.14 -16.96 -1.56
CA LEU A 324 -17.11 -17.34 -0.60
C LEU A 324 -16.13 -18.36 -1.20
N ASP A 325 -16.64 -19.37 -1.93
CA ASP A 325 -15.79 -20.35 -2.61
C ASP A 325 -14.90 -19.67 -3.65
N LEU A 326 -15.44 -18.74 -4.45
CA LEU A 326 -14.66 -17.95 -5.39
C LEU A 326 -13.60 -17.08 -4.69
N ALA A 327 -13.93 -16.50 -3.54
CA ALA A 327 -12.96 -15.72 -2.76
C ALA A 327 -11.79 -16.59 -2.28
N PHE A 328 -12.04 -17.81 -1.84
CA PHE A 328 -10.98 -18.76 -1.51
C PHE A 328 -10.18 -19.21 -2.73
N ASP A 329 -10.81 -19.41 -3.88
CA ASP A 329 -10.11 -19.72 -5.12
C ASP A 329 -9.17 -18.59 -5.54
N VAL A 330 -9.59 -17.32 -5.39
CA VAL A 330 -8.73 -16.15 -5.62
C VAL A 330 -7.58 -16.10 -4.61
N LEU A 331 -7.85 -16.37 -3.33
CA LEU A 331 -6.80 -16.47 -2.30
C LEU A 331 -5.81 -17.59 -2.65
N ASP A 332 -6.28 -18.75 -3.09
CA ASP A 332 -5.43 -19.87 -3.50
C ASP A 332 -4.50 -19.51 -4.67
N CYS A 333 -4.98 -18.71 -5.63
CA CYS A 333 -4.13 -18.15 -6.68
C CYS A 333 -3.06 -17.24 -6.08
N MET A 334 -3.41 -16.34 -5.17
CA MET A 334 -2.46 -15.39 -4.58
C MET A 334 -1.40 -16.08 -3.72
N ILE A 335 -1.75 -17.14 -2.97
CA ILE A 335 -0.81 -17.89 -2.14
C ILE A 335 -0.09 -19.02 -2.90
N SER A 336 -0.42 -19.25 -4.16
CA SER A 336 0.32 -20.19 -5.01
C SER A 336 1.75 -19.70 -5.27
N LYS A 337 2.62 -20.61 -5.75
CA LYS A 337 3.98 -20.23 -6.15
C LYS A 337 3.98 -19.10 -7.18
N GLU A 338 3.15 -19.22 -8.22
CA GLU A 338 3.02 -18.25 -9.29
C GLU A 338 2.52 -16.91 -8.75
N GLY A 339 1.41 -16.91 -8.00
CA GLY A 339 0.84 -15.71 -7.42
C GLY A 339 1.81 -14.97 -6.51
N GLN A 340 2.50 -15.68 -5.62
CA GLN A 340 3.50 -15.08 -4.74
C GLN A 340 4.67 -14.47 -5.53
N THR A 341 5.12 -15.12 -6.61
CA THR A 341 6.17 -14.58 -7.48
C THR A 341 5.75 -13.28 -8.13
N LEU A 342 4.52 -13.23 -8.66
CA LEU A 342 3.95 -12.03 -9.27
C LEU A 342 3.76 -10.89 -8.25
N ILE A 343 3.34 -11.22 -7.03
CA ILE A 343 3.18 -10.24 -5.95
C ILE A 343 4.54 -9.68 -5.50
N ALA A 344 5.55 -10.53 -5.41
CA ALA A 344 6.89 -10.12 -5.00
C ALA A 344 7.62 -9.28 -6.05
N ASP A 345 7.29 -9.45 -7.32
CA ASP A 345 7.79 -8.65 -8.44
C ASP A 345 9.33 -8.52 -8.46
N GLY A 346 10.01 -9.64 -8.33
CA GLY A 346 11.47 -9.68 -8.30
C GLY A 346 12.14 -9.19 -7.00
N ALA A 347 11.37 -8.65 -6.04
CA ALA A 347 11.92 -8.15 -4.78
C ALA A 347 12.55 -9.24 -3.89
N GLY A 348 12.46 -10.50 -4.32
CA GLY A 348 12.75 -11.68 -3.52
C GLY A 348 11.57 -12.06 -2.66
N LEU A 349 11.50 -13.31 -2.21
CA LEU A 349 10.31 -13.84 -1.60
C LEU A 349 10.60 -14.79 -0.46
N ILE A 350 10.02 -14.53 0.70
CA ILE A 350 9.82 -15.55 1.72
C ILE A 350 8.35 -16.00 1.67
N SER A 351 8.13 -17.26 1.33
CA SER A 351 6.81 -17.85 1.48
C SER A 351 6.52 -18.15 2.95
N LEU A 352 5.32 -17.78 3.38
CA LEU A 352 4.79 -18.09 4.71
C LEU A 352 3.87 -19.30 4.70
N ASN A 353 3.69 -19.90 3.52
CA ASN A 353 2.84 -21.04 3.26
C ASN A 353 3.70 -22.31 3.11
N THR A 354 3.31 -23.40 3.79
CA THR A 354 4.04 -24.68 3.78
C THR A 354 3.98 -25.40 2.44
N ASP A 355 2.99 -25.09 1.60
CA ASP A 355 2.82 -25.72 0.28
C ASP A 355 3.77 -25.12 -0.76
N VAL A 356 4.25 -23.92 -0.52
CA VAL A 356 5.20 -23.22 -1.38
C VAL A 356 6.55 -23.17 -0.67
N PRO A 357 7.53 -24.00 -1.09
CA PRO A 357 8.85 -23.91 -0.51
C PRO A 357 9.40 -22.50 -0.71
N THR A 358 10.02 -21.96 0.32
CA THR A 358 10.66 -20.65 0.28
C THR A 358 11.53 -20.56 -0.98
N MET A 359 11.12 -19.71 -1.92
CA MET A 359 11.81 -19.56 -3.20
C MET A 359 12.97 -18.59 -3.03
N MET A 360 13.97 -19.01 -2.26
CA MET A 360 15.14 -18.21 -1.97
C MET A 360 16.34 -18.76 -2.73
N GLU A 361 16.20 -19.02 -4.02
CA GLU A 361 17.36 -19.35 -4.87
C GLU A 361 18.42 -18.23 -4.81
N ASP A 362 17.97 -17.00 -4.51
CA ASP A 362 18.84 -15.83 -4.37
C ASP A 362 19.23 -15.47 -2.94
N VAL A 363 18.92 -16.31 -1.95
CA VAL A 363 19.32 -16.09 -0.54
C VAL A 363 20.60 -16.86 -0.21
N SER A 364 21.53 -16.95 -1.17
CA SER A 364 22.83 -17.56 -0.88
C SER A 364 23.45 -16.86 0.35
N GLY A 365 23.72 -17.65 1.39
CA GLY A 365 24.27 -17.17 2.65
C GLY A 365 23.26 -16.97 3.79
N LEU A 366 21.97 -17.20 3.56
CA LEU A 366 20.91 -17.08 4.57
C LEU A 366 20.09 -18.37 4.73
N GLU A 367 20.58 -19.50 4.23
CA GLU A 367 19.86 -20.77 4.24
C GLU A 367 19.64 -21.31 5.67
N ASP A 368 20.52 -20.97 6.59
CA ASP A 368 20.42 -21.41 7.97
C ASP A 368 19.31 -20.67 8.70
N GLU A 369 19.17 -19.36 8.49
CA GLU A 369 18.12 -18.52 9.08
C GLU A 369 16.72 -18.96 8.62
N THR A 370 16.57 -19.26 7.34
CA THR A 370 15.28 -19.74 6.80
C THR A 370 14.91 -21.12 7.29
N LYS A 371 15.89 -22.06 7.35
CA LYS A 371 15.65 -23.41 7.87
C LYS A 371 15.33 -23.44 9.36
N ASN A 372 15.91 -22.53 10.12
CA ASN A 372 15.73 -22.45 11.57
C ASN A 372 14.55 -21.59 11.99
N ASN A 373 13.74 -21.08 11.05
CA ASN A 373 12.68 -20.11 11.30
C ASN A 373 13.18 -18.83 11.99
N SER A 374 14.43 -18.44 11.76
CA SER A 374 15.03 -17.20 12.26
C SER A 374 14.57 -16.02 11.42
N VAL A 375 13.25 -15.88 11.29
CA VAL A 375 12.58 -14.82 10.52
C VAL A 375 11.80 -13.95 11.47
N TYR A 376 12.20 -12.69 11.57
CA TYR A 376 11.48 -11.68 12.30
C TYR A 376 10.49 -10.99 11.35
N ILE A 377 9.19 -11.05 11.66
CA ILE A 377 8.17 -10.31 10.94
C ILE A 377 8.11 -8.90 11.52
N ARG A 378 8.42 -7.90 10.71
CA ARG A 378 8.50 -6.51 11.16
C ARG A 378 7.21 -6.02 11.79
N TYR A 379 7.31 -5.44 12.99
CA TYR A 379 6.23 -4.70 13.62
C TYR A 379 6.04 -3.36 12.90
N SER A 380 4.82 -2.99 12.61
CA SER A 380 4.49 -1.72 11.95
C SER A 380 3.15 -1.21 12.46
N ALA A 381 3.18 -0.21 13.33
CA ALA A 381 1.99 0.53 13.75
C ALA A 381 2.04 1.94 13.16
N LYS A 382 0.89 2.57 12.97
CA LYS A 382 0.76 3.88 12.32
C LYS A 382 1.72 4.94 12.89
N LYS A 383 1.91 4.96 14.21
CA LYS A 383 2.78 5.94 14.89
C LYS A 383 4.22 5.49 15.08
N SER A 384 4.53 4.20 14.82
CA SER A 384 5.85 3.65 15.14
C SER A 384 6.98 4.26 14.30
N PHE A 385 6.67 4.70 13.10
CA PHE A 385 7.64 5.35 12.21
C PHE A 385 8.06 6.71 12.76
N ALA A 386 7.10 7.60 13.01
CA ALA A 386 7.36 8.93 13.59
C ALA A 386 8.01 8.84 14.98
N ALA A 387 7.56 7.88 15.80
CA ALA A 387 8.14 7.63 17.12
C ALA A 387 9.60 7.17 17.02
N SER A 388 9.92 6.32 16.05
CA SER A 388 11.28 5.85 15.80
C SER A 388 12.19 6.96 15.29
N LEU A 389 11.69 7.80 14.37
CA LEU A 389 12.45 8.93 13.86
C LEU A 389 12.89 9.88 14.97
N GLU A 390 11.94 10.31 15.79
CA GLU A 390 12.21 11.19 16.95
C GLU A 390 13.27 10.59 17.89
N ALA A 391 13.09 9.31 18.25
CA ALA A 391 13.98 8.63 19.18
C ALA A 391 15.40 8.41 18.61
N VAL A 392 15.51 7.95 17.37
CA VAL A 392 16.82 7.68 16.73
C VAL A 392 17.57 8.98 16.48
N GLN A 393 16.91 10.01 15.99
CA GLN A 393 17.53 11.33 15.77
C GLN A 393 17.95 11.96 17.10
N GLY A 394 17.15 11.81 18.16
CA GLY A 394 17.49 12.26 19.51
C GLY A 394 18.74 11.58 20.07
N LEU A 395 18.90 10.26 19.86
CA LEU A 395 20.10 9.52 20.23
C LEU A 395 21.33 9.98 19.43
N LEU A 396 21.19 10.15 18.12
CA LEU A 396 22.30 10.52 17.23
C LEU A 396 22.76 11.97 17.43
N SER A 397 21.83 12.89 17.69
CA SER A 397 22.18 14.29 18.01
C SER A 397 22.82 14.44 19.38
N GLY A 398 22.64 13.45 20.29
CA GLY A 398 23.05 13.51 21.68
C GLY A 398 22.12 14.39 22.54
N GLU A 399 20.96 14.78 22.01
CA GLU A 399 19.93 15.50 22.77
C GLU A 399 19.15 14.59 23.73
N MET A 400 19.13 13.28 23.44
CA MET A 400 18.48 12.26 24.25
C MET A 400 19.46 11.15 24.66
N ASP A 401 19.36 10.73 25.90
CA ASP A 401 19.88 9.43 26.33
C ASP A 401 18.87 8.30 26.02
N GLU A 402 19.24 7.04 26.27
CA GLU A 402 18.42 5.86 25.99
C GLU A 402 17.04 5.89 26.67
N THR A 403 16.99 6.44 27.90
CA THR A 403 15.74 6.55 28.65
C THR A 403 14.84 7.63 28.07
N GLN A 404 15.41 8.78 27.71
CA GLN A 404 14.67 9.87 27.10
C GLN A 404 14.16 9.50 25.72
N ALA A 405 14.95 8.77 24.91
CA ALA A 405 14.54 8.26 23.61
C ALA A 405 13.38 7.26 23.75
N TYR A 406 13.45 6.36 24.72
CA TYR A 406 12.33 5.46 25.02
C TYR A 406 11.07 6.23 25.46
N ASP A 407 11.21 7.22 26.37
CA ASP A 407 10.07 8.00 26.83
C ASP A 407 9.44 8.81 25.69
N ALA A 408 10.24 9.36 24.78
CA ALA A 408 9.76 10.05 23.58
C ALA A 408 9.00 9.09 22.64
N PHE A 409 9.60 7.92 22.35
CA PHE A 409 8.97 6.87 21.54
C PHE A 409 7.61 6.47 22.12
N ARG A 410 7.57 6.08 23.41
CA ARG A 410 6.35 5.69 24.11
C ARG A 410 5.31 6.81 24.13
N GLY A 411 5.75 8.05 24.32
CA GLY A 411 4.89 9.22 24.32
C GLY A 411 4.18 9.44 22.98
N ILE A 412 4.87 9.25 21.87
CA ILE A 412 4.29 9.35 20.52
C ILE A 412 3.37 8.15 20.25
N MET A 413 3.82 6.94 20.59
CA MET A 413 3.01 5.72 20.37
C MET A 413 1.66 5.79 21.08
N ASN A 414 1.65 6.29 22.34
CA ASN A 414 0.45 6.41 23.16
C ASN A 414 -0.14 7.83 23.16
N GLY A 415 0.42 8.74 22.37
CA GLY A 415 -0.15 10.07 22.18
C GLY A 415 -1.50 9.96 21.54
N LYS A 416 -2.50 10.70 22.05
CA LYS A 416 -3.77 10.83 21.35
C LYS A 416 -3.48 11.45 20.00
N ASP A 417 -4.11 10.89 18.95
CA ASP A 417 -4.17 11.59 17.68
C ASP A 417 -4.77 12.96 17.95
N THR A 418 -4.08 14.00 17.58
CA THR A 418 -4.70 15.33 17.54
C THR A 418 -5.88 15.16 16.61
N GLU A 419 -7.11 15.43 17.10
CA GLU A 419 -8.29 15.46 16.23
C GLU A 419 -7.90 16.24 14.98
N GLU A 420 -7.85 15.55 13.87
CA GLU A 420 -7.46 16.17 12.62
C GLU A 420 -8.54 17.18 12.28
N LYS A 421 -8.13 18.43 12.08
CA LYS A 421 -9.09 19.50 11.81
C LYS A 421 -9.77 19.25 10.47
N THR A 422 -11.06 19.47 10.42
CA THR A 422 -11.80 19.53 9.16
C THR A 422 -11.07 20.46 8.19
N MET A 423 -10.65 19.92 7.05
CA MET A 423 -10.01 20.69 5.97
C MET A 423 -11.07 21.32 5.07
N VAL A 424 -12.08 20.55 4.71
CA VAL A 424 -13.15 20.95 3.80
C VAL A 424 -14.47 20.31 4.25
N ASN A 425 -15.59 20.97 3.96
CA ASN A 425 -16.93 20.41 4.11
C ASN A 425 -17.53 20.27 2.70
N PHE A 426 -17.59 19.05 2.19
CA PHE A 426 -18.11 18.79 0.86
C PHE A 426 -19.64 18.98 0.82
N GLU A 427 -20.09 19.77 -0.14
CA GLU A 427 -21.53 20.05 -0.31
C GLU A 427 -22.23 18.96 -1.13
N GLN A 428 -21.48 18.21 -1.95
CA GLN A 428 -21.97 17.18 -2.85
C GLN A 428 -21.18 15.89 -2.67
N GLU A 429 -21.77 14.80 -3.12
CA GLU A 429 -21.19 13.48 -3.13
C GLU A 429 -20.94 13.03 -4.58
N TYR A 430 -19.76 12.46 -4.84
CA TYR A 430 -19.40 11.86 -6.12
C TYR A 430 -18.82 10.47 -5.86
N SER A 431 -19.36 9.46 -6.51
CA SER A 431 -18.93 8.09 -6.28
C SER A 431 -17.72 7.70 -7.12
N ILE A 432 -16.92 6.81 -6.56
CA ILE A 432 -15.99 5.96 -7.25
C ILE A 432 -16.49 4.53 -7.02
N SER A 433 -17.31 4.05 -7.93
CA SER A 433 -17.85 2.70 -7.90
C SER A 433 -17.74 2.12 -9.29
N LEU A 434 -17.17 0.95 -9.39
CA LEU A 434 -16.96 0.31 -10.68
C LEU A 434 -18.25 -0.28 -11.27
N ASN A 435 -19.31 -0.36 -10.47
CA ASN A 435 -20.59 -0.96 -10.84
C ASN A 435 -21.67 0.04 -11.28
N ASP A 436 -21.48 1.32 -10.97
CA ASP A 436 -22.41 2.36 -11.37
C ASP A 436 -21.94 3.02 -12.67
N LYS A 437 -22.87 3.38 -13.55
CA LYS A 437 -22.56 4.21 -14.73
C LYS A 437 -21.93 5.57 -14.36
N ASN A 438 -22.16 6.04 -13.15
CA ASN A 438 -21.59 7.26 -12.57
C ASN A 438 -20.40 6.94 -11.65
N GLY A 439 -19.91 5.72 -11.64
CA GLY A 439 -18.86 5.26 -10.74
C GLY A 439 -17.49 5.90 -10.94
N ARG A 440 -17.36 6.79 -11.91
CA ARG A 440 -16.14 7.57 -12.18
C ARG A 440 -16.27 9.05 -11.86
N ASP A 441 -17.40 9.46 -11.28
CA ASP A 441 -17.69 10.87 -11.03
C ASP A 441 -16.70 11.51 -10.06
N ALA A 442 -16.26 10.79 -9.03
CA ALA A 442 -15.23 11.30 -8.12
C ALA A 442 -13.90 11.53 -8.83
N ALA A 443 -13.43 10.55 -9.62
CA ALA A 443 -12.20 10.66 -10.38
C ALA A 443 -12.26 11.83 -11.39
N SER A 444 -13.37 11.94 -12.10
CA SER A 444 -13.60 13.05 -13.04
C SER A 444 -13.63 14.40 -12.32
N SER A 445 -14.32 14.49 -11.19
CA SER A 445 -14.40 15.71 -10.38
C SER A 445 -13.02 16.17 -9.86
N ILE A 446 -12.23 15.24 -9.34
CA ILE A 446 -10.86 15.51 -8.87
C ILE A 446 -9.98 15.99 -10.02
N LEU A 447 -9.95 15.27 -11.13
CA LEU A 447 -9.13 15.63 -12.29
C LEU A 447 -9.56 16.97 -12.89
N THR A 448 -10.87 17.23 -12.96
CA THR A 448 -11.42 18.51 -13.43
C THR A 448 -10.99 19.65 -12.55
N THR A 449 -11.08 19.49 -11.23
CA THR A 449 -10.63 20.51 -10.26
C THR A 449 -9.14 20.82 -10.44
N VAL A 450 -8.30 19.80 -10.53
CA VAL A 450 -6.85 19.97 -10.71
C VAL A 450 -6.52 20.59 -12.08
N ARG A 451 -7.23 20.21 -13.15
CA ARG A 451 -7.10 20.81 -14.48
C ARG A 451 -7.40 22.30 -14.48
N GLU A 452 -8.51 22.69 -13.85
CA GLU A 452 -8.96 24.09 -13.78
C GLU A 452 -8.01 24.97 -12.98
N GLU A 453 -7.52 24.49 -11.83
CA GLU A 453 -6.53 25.19 -11.01
C GLU A 453 -5.22 25.46 -11.77
N ASN A 454 -4.85 24.54 -12.67
CA ASN A 454 -3.65 24.69 -13.51
C ASN A 454 -3.92 25.40 -14.85
N ASN A 455 -5.12 25.92 -15.07
CA ASN A 455 -5.55 26.60 -16.29
C ASN A 455 -5.31 25.76 -17.58
N ALA A 456 -5.37 24.44 -17.48
CA ALA A 456 -5.29 23.56 -18.63
C ALA A 456 -6.66 23.43 -19.32
N GLN A 457 -6.65 23.29 -20.65
CA GLN A 457 -7.87 23.05 -21.43
C GLN A 457 -8.32 21.61 -21.29
N LEU A 458 -7.38 20.69 -21.26
CA LEU A 458 -7.61 19.25 -21.22
C LEU A 458 -6.77 18.61 -20.11
N ALA A 459 -7.21 17.47 -19.62
CA ALA A 459 -6.39 16.61 -18.77
C ALA A 459 -6.66 15.13 -19.08
N LEU A 460 -5.65 14.30 -18.82
CA LEU A 460 -5.72 12.84 -18.97
C LEU A 460 -4.90 12.19 -17.84
N ALA A 461 -5.51 11.23 -17.15
CA ALA A 461 -4.87 10.46 -16.09
C ALA A 461 -5.39 9.02 -16.07
N PRO A 462 -4.56 8.03 -15.66
CA PRO A 462 -5.04 6.69 -15.37
C PRO A 462 -6.10 6.68 -14.27
N TYR A 463 -7.09 5.80 -14.38
CA TYR A 463 -8.15 5.67 -13.39
C TYR A 463 -7.63 5.27 -12.00
N TYR A 464 -6.63 4.41 -11.94
CA TYR A 464 -6.07 3.89 -10.69
C TYR A 464 -5.36 4.93 -9.79
N TYR A 465 -5.25 6.19 -10.24
CA TYR A 465 -4.80 7.28 -9.37
C TYR A 465 -5.90 7.82 -8.44
N PHE A 466 -7.15 7.39 -8.63
CA PHE A 466 -8.29 7.85 -7.85
C PHE A 466 -8.80 6.69 -7.00
N THR A 467 -8.80 6.85 -5.69
CA THR A 467 -8.88 5.71 -4.76
C THR A 467 -10.06 5.76 -3.81
N SER A 468 -10.81 6.85 -3.77
CA SER A 468 -11.98 6.98 -2.90
C SER A 468 -13.03 7.93 -3.48
N SER A 469 -14.28 7.68 -3.13
CA SER A 469 -15.40 8.59 -3.37
C SER A 469 -15.24 9.90 -2.61
N ILE A 470 -15.84 10.96 -3.11
CA ILE A 470 -16.01 12.23 -2.40
C ILE A 470 -17.37 12.16 -1.70
N TYR A 471 -17.37 12.09 -0.39
CA TYR A 471 -18.58 12.00 0.40
C TYR A 471 -18.98 13.37 0.94
N LYS A 472 -20.27 13.64 0.94
CA LYS A 472 -20.81 14.88 1.48
C LYS A 472 -20.59 14.96 2.99
N GLY A 473 -20.09 16.09 3.47
CA GLY A 473 -19.83 16.34 4.89
C GLY A 473 -18.43 16.83 5.19
N GLU A 474 -18.08 16.83 6.47
CA GLU A 474 -16.77 17.23 6.94
C GLU A 474 -15.70 16.19 6.57
N CYS A 475 -14.59 16.66 6.02
CA CYS A 475 -13.48 15.82 5.60
C CYS A 475 -12.16 16.40 6.09
N THR A 476 -11.31 15.54 6.63
CA THR A 476 -9.98 15.91 7.14
C THR A 476 -8.94 15.94 6.03
N GLY A 477 -7.76 16.51 6.29
CA GLY A 477 -6.71 16.61 5.29
C GLY A 477 -6.16 15.25 4.87
N SER A 478 -6.03 14.30 5.80
CA SER A 478 -5.60 12.93 5.49
C SER A 478 -6.60 12.23 4.57
N ARG A 479 -7.90 12.34 4.85
CA ARG A 479 -8.95 11.75 4.01
C ARG A 479 -9.02 12.37 2.61
N VAL A 480 -8.82 13.70 2.51
CA VAL A 480 -8.70 14.37 1.21
C VAL A 480 -7.52 13.81 0.40
N ALA A 481 -6.37 13.62 1.05
CA ALA A 481 -5.19 13.05 0.40
C ALA A 481 -5.40 11.59 -0.05
N LEU A 482 -6.23 10.83 0.66
CA LEU A 482 -6.53 9.44 0.33
C LEU A 482 -7.46 9.27 -0.88
N MET A 483 -8.08 10.34 -1.37
CA MET A 483 -8.89 10.29 -2.59
C MET A 483 -8.05 10.13 -3.86
N THR A 484 -6.75 10.31 -3.74
CA THR A 484 -5.77 10.11 -4.80
C THR A 484 -4.65 9.20 -4.32
N ALA A 485 -4.14 8.32 -5.19
CA ALA A 485 -3.05 7.41 -4.82
C ALA A 485 -1.82 8.17 -4.30
N LYS A 486 -1.41 7.85 -3.07
CA LYS A 486 -0.33 8.53 -2.35
C LYS A 486 1.07 8.04 -2.75
N ASN A 487 1.16 6.82 -3.26
CA ASN A 487 2.43 6.16 -3.59
C ASN A 487 2.94 6.46 -4.99
N SER A 488 2.24 7.26 -5.73
CA SER A 488 2.78 7.80 -6.94
C SER A 488 3.28 9.19 -6.57
N ASP A 489 4.57 9.39 -6.56
CA ASP A 489 5.18 10.70 -6.83
C ASP A 489 4.78 11.13 -8.23
N THR A 490 3.47 10.98 -8.53
CA THR A 490 2.87 11.21 -9.83
C THR A 490 2.97 12.67 -10.13
N SER A 491 4.08 13.03 -10.74
CA SER A 491 4.33 14.38 -11.19
C SER A 491 3.25 14.79 -12.19
N LEU A 492 2.91 16.06 -12.16
CA LEU A 492 2.04 16.67 -13.15
C LEU A 492 2.87 17.38 -14.20
N TYR A 493 2.47 17.24 -15.44
CA TYR A 493 3.09 17.85 -16.61
C TYR A 493 2.06 18.73 -17.32
N LEU A 494 2.45 19.95 -17.60
CA LEU A 494 1.60 20.93 -18.32
C LEU A 494 2.31 21.41 -19.57
N GLY A 495 1.66 21.29 -20.71
CA GLY A 495 2.21 21.75 -21.97
C GLY A 495 1.16 21.88 -23.05
N LYS A 496 1.61 22.04 -24.29
CA LYS A 496 0.73 22.14 -25.47
C LYS A 496 1.05 21.05 -26.47
N ILE A 497 0.03 20.37 -26.90
CA ILE A 497 0.09 19.38 -28.00
C ILE A 497 -1.09 19.59 -28.93
N ASN A 498 -0.94 19.18 -30.19
CA ASN A 498 -2.04 19.28 -31.15
C ASN A 498 -3.02 18.11 -31.04
N GLY A 499 -4.21 18.26 -31.63
CA GLY A 499 -5.24 17.25 -31.53
C GLY A 499 -4.85 15.90 -32.12
N LYS A 500 -3.95 15.87 -33.14
CA LYS A 500 -3.43 14.61 -33.66
C LYS A 500 -2.61 13.87 -32.60
N GLN A 501 -1.73 14.58 -31.91
CA GLN A 501 -0.92 14.03 -30.82
C GLN A 501 -1.80 13.51 -29.65
N ILE A 502 -2.92 14.19 -29.37
CA ILE A 502 -3.89 13.73 -28.38
C ILE A 502 -4.54 12.42 -28.80
N CYS A 503 -4.98 12.28 -30.06
CA CYS A 503 -5.53 11.03 -30.57
C CYS A 503 -4.52 9.89 -30.43
N GLU A 504 -3.30 10.10 -30.91
CA GLU A 504 -2.24 9.09 -30.87
C GLU A 504 -1.83 8.73 -29.44
N LEU A 505 -1.81 9.69 -28.50
CA LEU A 505 -1.60 9.44 -27.08
C LEU A 505 -2.68 8.50 -26.53
N VAL A 506 -3.96 8.80 -26.79
CA VAL A 506 -5.08 7.95 -26.30
C VAL A 506 -5.06 6.59 -26.96
N GLU A 507 -4.83 6.51 -28.28
CA GLU A 507 -4.73 5.24 -29.02
C GLU A 507 -3.62 4.35 -28.45
N ASN A 508 -2.45 4.93 -28.19
CA ASN A 508 -1.32 4.16 -27.62
C ASN A 508 -1.56 3.79 -26.15
N TYR A 509 -2.19 4.67 -25.36
CA TYR A 509 -2.58 4.32 -23.98
C TYR A 509 -3.53 3.11 -23.95
N LEU A 510 -4.50 3.06 -24.88
CA LEU A 510 -5.44 1.93 -24.99
C LEU A 510 -4.79 0.64 -25.51
N ALA A 511 -3.74 0.77 -26.33
CA ALA A 511 -3.05 -0.33 -26.99
C ALA A 511 -1.73 -0.76 -26.32
N ASP A 512 -1.33 -0.11 -25.23
CA ASP A 512 -0.01 -0.34 -24.62
C ASP A 512 0.17 -1.78 -24.18
N SER A 513 1.00 -2.50 -24.92
CA SER A 513 1.27 -3.92 -24.77
C SER A 513 2.75 -4.22 -24.44
N LYS A 514 3.60 -3.21 -24.23
CA LYS A 514 5.03 -3.44 -24.02
C LYS A 514 5.30 -4.26 -22.76
N ASP A 515 4.45 -4.11 -21.74
CA ASP A 515 4.49 -4.87 -20.49
C ASP A 515 3.43 -5.98 -20.43
N GLY A 516 2.77 -6.32 -21.55
CA GLY A 516 1.66 -7.27 -21.57
C GLY A 516 0.35 -6.72 -21.02
N PHE A 517 0.29 -5.43 -20.71
CA PHE A 517 -0.88 -4.73 -20.22
C PHE A 517 -1.57 -4.03 -21.40
N SER A 518 -2.66 -4.59 -21.88
CA SER A 518 -3.60 -3.84 -22.72
C SER A 518 -4.81 -3.49 -21.89
N VAL A 519 -5.42 -2.32 -22.13
CA VAL A 519 -6.70 -1.96 -21.50
C VAL A 519 -7.76 -2.95 -21.98
N THR A 520 -7.92 -4.03 -21.26
CA THR A 520 -8.85 -5.12 -21.58
C THR A 520 -10.19 -4.93 -20.90
N ASN A 521 -10.21 -4.17 -19.80
CA ASN A 521 -11.38 -3.94 -18.99
C ASN A 521 -11.79 -2.45 -19.06
N LYS A 522 -13.11 -2.19 -19.10
CA LYS A 522 -13.66 -0.83 -19.04
C LYS A 522 -13.18 -0.01 -17.82
N TYR A 523 -12.75 -0.67 -16.76
CA TYR A 523 -12.26 -0.04 -15.51
C TYR A 523 -10.84 0.51 -15.64
N GLU A 524 -10.08 0.05 -16.62
CA GLU A 524 -8.73 0.51 -16.91
C GLU A 524 -8.72 1.73 -17.84
N LEU A 525 -9.88 2.08 -18.38
CA LEU A 525 -10.02 3.24 -19.24
C LEU A 525 -9.62 4.53 -18.50
N PRO A 526 -8.88 5.44 -19.13
CA PRO A 526 -8.39 6.64 -18.49
C PRO A 526 -9.52 7.58 -18.06
N ILE A 527 -9.24 8.47 -17.14
CA ILE A 527 -10.06 9.63 -16.83
C ILE A 527 -9.58 10.80 -17.68
N ALA A 528 -10.51 11.44 -18.35
CA ALA A 528 -10.27 12.66 -19.10
C ALA A 528 -11.05 13.83 -18.50
N SER A 529 -10.59 15.04 -18.69
CA SER A 529 -11.31 16.26 -18.34
C SER A 529 -11.10 17.32 -19.42
N GLY A 530 -12.13 18.09 -19.71
CA GLY A 530 -12.17 19.06 -20.81
C GLY A 530 -12.35 18.43 -22.20
N MET A 531 -12.39 17.10 -22.28
CA MET A 531 -12.67 16.34 -23.50
C MET A 531 -13.46 15.08 -23.18
N LYS A 532 -14.23 14.61 -24.14
CA LYS A 532 -14.93 13.32 -24.09
C LYS A 532 -14.25 12.36 -25.06
N ILE A 533 -13.85 11.20 -24.56
CA ILE A 533 -13.24 10.11 -25.34
C ILE A 533 -14.34 9.09 -25.63
N ILE A 534 -14.50 8.73 -26.88
CA ILE A 534 -15.43 7.70 -27.33
C ILE A 534 -14.62 6.49 -27.76
N VAL A 535 -14.82 5.36 -27.09
CA VAL A 535 -14.14 4.11 -27.38
C VAL A 535 -15.11 3.04 -27.84
N LYS A 536 -14.62 2.10 -28.63
CA LYS A 536 -15.35 0.93 -29.08
C LYS A 536 -14.76 -0.30 -28.40
N HIS A 537 -15.61 -1.16 -27.86
CA HIS A 537 -15.20 -2.43 -27.31
C HIS A 537 -14.85 -3.39 -28.46
N GLU A 538 -13.65 -3.97 -28.40
CA GLU A 538 -13.13 -4.94 -29.36
C GLU A 538 -12.93 -6.29 -28.64
N GLU A 539 -12.66 -7.36 -29.37
CA GLU A 539 -12.47 -8.72 -28.82
C GLU A 539 -11.35 -8.79 -27.76
N ASN A 540 -10.32 -7.95 -27.87
CA ASN A 540 -9.16 -7.93 -26.98
C ASN A 540 -8.88 -6.52 -26.41
N GLY A 541 -9.89 -5.78 -26.01
CA GLY A 541 -9.72 -4.46 -25.39
C GLY A 541 -10.57 -3.35 -26.01
N PHE A 542 -10.00 -2.16 -26.09
CA PHE A 542 -10.71 -0.99 -26.59
C PHE A 542 -9.91 -0.29 -27.70
N SER A 543 -10.63 0.23 -28.68
CA SER A 543 -10.08 1.11 -29.71
C SER A 543 -10.68 2.51 -29.61
N LEU A 544 -9.86 3.53 -29.86
CA LEU A 544 -10.34 4.91 -29.96
C LEU A 544 -11.25 5.04 -31.20
N LYS A 545 -12.45 5.58 -30.98
CA LYS A 545 -13.35 5.93 -32.06
C LYS A 545 -13.31 7.41 -32.38
N ASP A 546 -13.45 8.26 -31.35
CA ASP A 546 -13.50 9.71 -31.52
C ASP A 546 -13.15 10.44 -30.21
N ILE A 547 -12.73 11.70 -30.33
CA ILE A 547 -12.57 12.61 -29.20
C ILE A 547 -13.33 13.90 -29.52
N THR A 548 -14.12 14.37 -28.56
CA THR A 548 -14.81 15.65 -28.70
C THR A 548 -14.37 16.64 -27.60
N VAL A 549 -14.30 17.92 -27.97
CA VAL A 549 -14.01 19.02 -27.06
C VAL A 549 -15.11 20.09 -27.23
N ASN A 550 -15.78 20.44 -26.14
CA ASN A 550 -16.95 21.34 -26.18
C ASN A 550 -18.01 20.89 -27.21
N GLU A 551 -18.36 19.60 -27.18
CA GLU A 551 -19.36 18.96 -28.06
C GLU A 551 -19.02 19.00 -29.56
N ARG A 552 -17.76 19.26 -29.91
CA ARG A 552 -17.27 19.25 -31.31
C ARG A 552 -16.14 18.28 -31.46
N GLU A 553 -16.03 17.66 -32.63
CA GLU A 553 -14.90 16.81 -32.98
C GLU A 553 -13.58 17.54 -32.72
N LEU A 554 -12.61 16.83 -32.15
CA LEU A 554 -11.28 17.38 -31.84
C LEU A 554 -10.59 17.83 -33.15
N ASP A 555 -10.23 19.10 -33.18
CA ASP A 555 -9.46 19.66 -34.31
C ASP A 555 -8.01 19.17 -34.24
N LYS A 556 -7.61 18.29 -35.14
CA LYS A 556 -6.31 17.63 -35.15
C LYS A 556 -5.12 18.57 -35.34
N GLU A 557 -5.34 19.73 -35.96
CA GLU A 557 -4.28 20.71 -36.22
C GLU A 557 -4.19 21.80 -35.14
N LYS A 558 -5.19 21.91 -34.29
CA LYS A 558 -5.22 22.90 -33.22
C LYS A 558 -4.41 22.43 -32.01
N GLU A 559 -3.65 23.36 -31.42
CA GLU A 559 -2.98 23.15 -30.16
C GLU A 559 -3.94 23.30 -28.97
N TYR A 560 -3.79 22.41 -27.98
CA TYR A 560 -4.50 22.42 -26.73
C TYR A 560 -3.49 22.38 -25.58
N SER A 561 -3.72 23.18 -24.53
CA SER A 561 -2.99 22.98 -23.28
C SER A 561 -3.54 21.74 -22.58
N ILE A 562 -2.66 20.83 -22.20
CA ILE A 562 -3.02 19.55 -21.58
C ILE A 562 -2.22 19.32 -20.32
N LEU A 563 -2.90 18.81 -19.27
CA LEU A 563 -2.32 18.32 -18.04
C LEU A 563 -2.24 16.79 -18.10
N LEU A 564 -1.06 16.24 -17.86
CA LEU A 564 -0.77 14.81 -17.90
C LEU A 564 -0.13 14.37 -16.58
N THR A 565 -0.29 13.10 -16.26
CA THR A 565 0.43 12.41 -15.18
C THR A 565 1.65 11.68 -15.73
N ASP A 566 2.52 11.13 -14.87
CA ASP A 566 3.74 10.43 -15.29
C ASP A 566 3.49 9.35 -16.34
N ASP A 567 2.50 8.47 -16.12
CA ASP A 567 2.22 7.36 -17.04
C ASP A 567 1.75 7.88 -18.41
N THR A 568 0.83 8.84 -18.42
CA THR A 568 0.36 9.42 -19.68
C THR A 568 1.46 10.21 -20.39
N MET A 569 2.37 10.83 -19.62
CA MET A 569 3.55 11.51 -20.14
C MET A 569 4.57 10.53 -20.72
N SER A 570 4.76 9.38 -20.07
CA SER A 570 5.64 8.32 -20.55
C SER A 570 5.18 7.78 -21.90
N VAL A 571 3.88 7.48 -22.05
CA VAL A 571 3.30 7.09 -23.34
C VAL A 571 3.52 8.18 -24.41
N LEU A 572 3.30 9.44 -24.06
CA LEU A 572 3.51 10.55 -25.00
C LEU A 572 4.98 10.67 -25.44
N ARG A 573 5.94 10.53 -24.54
CA ARG A 573 7.38 10.59 -24.85
C ARG A 573 7.85 9.44 -25.71
N GLU A 574 7.27 8.27 -25.59
CA GLU A 574 7.57 7.15 -26.47
C GLU A 574 7.19 7.43 -27.92
N ILE A 575 6.04 8.09 -28.14
CA ILE A 575 5.56 8.43 -29.47
C ILE A 575 6.27 9.69 -30.00
N TYR A 576 6.50 10.66 -29.14
CA TYR A 576 7.06 11.98 -29.45
C TYR A 576 8.21 12.34 -28.49
N PRO A 577 9.41 11.74 -28.64
CA PRO A 577 10.55 12.01 -27.78
C PRO A 577 10.97 13.47 -27.69
N GLU A 578 10.70 14.25 -28.73
CA GLU A 578 11.02 15.68 -28.83
C GLU A 578 9.93 16.58 -28.22
N CYS A 579 8.88 16.00 -27.62
CA CYS A 579 7.77 16.78 -27.10
C CYS A 579 8.19 17.52 -25.82
N GLU A 580 8.20 18.85 -25.85
CA GLU A 580 8.54 19.70 -24.71
C GLU A 580 7.27 19.99 -23.88
N ILE A 581 7.05 19.18 -22.84
CA ILE A 581 6.04 19.42 -21.80
C ILE A 581 6.76 19.60 -20.47
N GLU A 582 6.48 20.71 -19.79
CA GLU A 582 7.13 21.04 -18.52
C GLU A 582 6.51 20.26 -17.36
N GLN A 583 7.37 19.64 -16.55
CA GLN A 583 6.98 19.11 -15.25
C GLN A 583 6.66 20.29 -14.31
N LEU A 584 5.50 20.24 -13.67
CA LEU A 584 5.14 21.21 -12.64
C LEU A 584 6.02 20.96 -11.41
N LYS A 585 6.82 21.94 -11.02
CA LYS A 585 7.79 21.80 -9.93
C LYS A 585 7.12 21.42 -8.61
N ALA A 586 7.57 20.31 -8.04
CA ALA A 586 7.12 19.78 -6.75
C ALA A 586 5.58 19.66 -6.63
N THR A 587 4.89 19.38 -7.75
CA THR A 587 3.44 19.26 -7.79
C THR A 587 3.05 17.87 -8.26
N THR A 588 2.47 17.08 -7.38
CA THR A 588 1.84 15.79 -7.68
C THR A 588 0.33 15.95 -7.81
N LEU A 589 -0.36 14.96 -8.37
CA LEU A 589 -1.82 14.95 -8.43
C LEU A 589 -2.43 15.09 -7.03
N SER A 590 -1.92 14.34 -6.06
CA SER A 590 -2.37 14.39 -4.66
C SER A 590 -2.12 15.75 -4.01
N SER A 591 -0.93 16.33 -4.20
CA SER A 591 -0.61 17.65 -3.63
C SER A 591 -1.43 18.79 -4.26
N ALA A 592 -1.70 18.71 -5.57
CA ALA A 592 -2.54 19.69 -6.26
C ALA A 592 -4.00 19.62 -5.75
N TRP A 593 -4.56 18.40 -5.66
CA TRP A 593 -5.88 18.17 -5.12
C TRP A 593 -6.00 18.66 -3.67
N THR A 594 -5.11 18.21 -2.79
CA THR A 594 -5.10 18.60 -1.37
C THR A 594 -4.97 20.12 -1.21
N THR A 595 -4.12 20.76 -2.04
CA THR A 595 -3.96 22.22 -2.03
C THR A 595 -5.26 22.94 -2.42
N SER A 596 -5.98 22.46 -3.42
CA SER A 596 -7.27 23.03 -3.81
C SER A 596 -8.29 22.94 -2.69
N MET A 597 -8.38 21.78 -2.05
CA MET A 597 -9.31 21.54 -0.93
C MET A 597 -8.92 22.36 0.32
N SER A 598 -7.63 22.55 0.59
CA SER A 598 -7.16 23.36 1.72
C SER A 598 -7.53 24.85 1.62
N LYS A 599 -7.84 25.32 0.42
CA LYS A 599 -8.37 26.67 0.17
C LYS A 599 -9.89 26.77 0.44
N GLY A 600 -10.53 25.69 0.85
CA GLY A 600 -11.99 25.62 1.06
C GLY A 600 -12.79 25.58 -0.23
N GLN A 601 -12.16 25.20 -1.34
CA GLN A 601 -12.87 25.05 -2.62
C GLN A 601 -13.75 23.81 -2.58
N GLN A 602 -14.84 23.85 -3.35
CA GLN A 602 -15.63 22.66 -3.63
C GLN A 602 -15.10 21.98 -4.89
N PRO A 603 -15.18 20.65 -4.98
CA PRO A 603 -14.83 19.92 -6.19
C PRO A 603 -15.64 20.44 -7.39
N SER A 604 -15.00 20.52 -8.54
CA SER A 604 -15.68 20.83 -9.80
C SER A 604 -16.68 19.71 -10.13
N ALA A 605 -17.76 20.05 -10.81
CA ALA A 605 -18.71 19.03 -11.26
C ALA A 605 -17.99 18.04 -12.20
N PRO A 606 -18.31 16.74 -12.11
CA PRO A 606 -17.73 15.76 -13.03
C PRO A 606 -18.14 16.09 -14.47
N GLU A 607 -17.20 15.96 -15.39
CA GLU A 607 -17.43 16.12 -16.83
C GLU A 607 -17.67 14.76 -17.48
N ASP A 608 -18.36 14.75 -18.61
CA ASP A 608 -18.46 13.57 -19.47
C ASP A 608 -17.07 13.28 -20.06
N TYR A 609 -16.44 12.20 -19.64
CA TYR A 609 -15.02 11.93 -19.91
C TYR A 609 -14.78 10.73 -20.82
N ILE A 610 -15.63 9.71 -20.77
CA ILE A 610 -15.49 8.54 -21.64
C ILE A 610 -16.85 7.88 -21.91
N GLU A 611 -17.04 7.45 -23.15
CA GLU A 611 -18.20 6.69 -23.57
C GLU A 611 -17.76 5.41 -24.28
N VAL A 612 -18.27 4.28 -23.83
CA VAL A 612 -18.08 2.98 -24.49
C VAL A 612 -19.26 2.74 -25.41
N GLU A 613 -18.98 2.73 -26.71
CA GLU A 613 -19.99 2.36 -27.72
C GLU A 613 -20.23 0.84 -27.68
N LYS A 614 -21.51 0.45 -27.71
CA LYS A 614 -21.92 -0.96 -27.68
C LYS A 614 -21.69 -1.65 -29.01
#